data_5e9a02224906d19adb1786fcf4772748
#
_entry.id   5e9a02224906d19adb1786fcf4772748
#
_cell.length_a   1.000
_cell.length_b   1.000
_cell.length_c   1.000
_cell.angle_alpha   90.00
_cell.angle_beta   90.00
_cell.angle_gamma   90.00
#
_symmetry.space_group_name_H-M   'P 1'
#
loop_
_entity.id
_entity.type
_entity.pdbx_description
1 polymer ?
#
loop_
_entity_poly.entity_id
_entity_poly.type
_entity_poly.pdbx_seq_one_letter_code
_entity_poly.pdbx_strand_id
1 'polypeptide(L)'
;NGATVCLQSGTSSVQAMADYFAANNMKYKPVMFDTTEATQSAFISGRCQVYTTDMSDLAGARTRARNPADFEILPETISKEPLGPSVRRGDDEWFQIVRWSFYAMVEAEENGITKANVDQIRASSKVPQVMRLVGTGDDTGKLLGLDKDWSYRIIKQVGNYGESWTANFGPSTKLNLPRGLNNLWTKGGVMYVPPIR
;
A
#
# COMPACT_ATOMS: atom_id res chain seq x y z
N ASN A 1 0.94 21.25 -20.12
CA ASN A 1 0.90 22.66 -19.74
C ASN A 1 -0.43 23.28 -20.17
N GLY A 2 -1.20 23.90 -19.23
CA GLY A 2 -2.50 24.49 -19.52
C GLY A 2 -3.69 23.51 -19.45
N ALA A 3 -3.48 22.26 -19.07
CA ALA A 3 -4.53 21.26 -18.94
C ALA A 3 -5.53 21.61 -17.83
N THR A 4 -6.78 21.18 -17.99
CA THR A 4 -7.78 21.18 -16.93
C THR A 4 -7.59 19.96 -16.03
N VAL A 5 -7.50 20.18 -14.71
CA VAL A 5 -7.27 19.12 -13.72
C VAL A 5 -8.42 19.05 -12.73
N CYS A 6 -9.09 17.93 -12.66
CA CYS A 6 -10.10 17.64 -11.65
C CYS A 6 -9.42 17.37 -10.29
N LEU A 7 -9.85 18.05 -9.25
CA LEU A 7 -9.30 18.01 -7.90
C LEU A 7 -10.44 17.96 -6.87
N GLN A 8 -10.24 17.18 -5.83
CA GLN A 8 -11.14 17.20 -4.68
C GLN A 8 -10.67 18.28 -3.69
N SER A 9 -11.59 19.17 -3.30
CA SER A 9 -11.35 20.23 -2.31
C SER A 9 -10.91 19.63 -0.97
N GLY A 10 -9.97 20.33 -0.29
CA GLY A 10 -9.52 19.95 1.05
C GLY A 10 -8.61 18.74 1.12
N THR A 11 -8.11 18.23 0.00
CA THR A 11 -7.13 17.13 -0.03
C THR A 11 -5.69 17.62 -0.19
N SER A 12 -4.72 16.79 0.22
CA SER A 12 -3.28 17.02 0.00
C SER A 12 -2.93 17.11 -1.48
N SER A 13 -3.69 16.45 -2.34
CA SER A 13 -3.50 16.45 -3.80
C SER A 13 -3.58 17.86 -4.40
N VAL A 14 -4.38 18.76 -3.84
CA VAL A 14 -4.49 20.16 -4.31
C VAL A 14 -3.16 20.89 -4.14
N GLN A 15 -2.56 20.79 -2.96
CA GLN A 15 -1.27 21.41 -2.68
C GLN A 15 -0.13 20.75 -3.46
N ALA A 16 -0.09 19.42 -3.48
CA ALA A 16 0.93 18.65 -4.21
C ALA A 16 0.94 19.03 -5.71
N MET A 17 -0.24 19.17 -6.32
CA MET A 17 -0.36 19.60 -7.72
C MET A 17 0.15 21.02 -7.93
N ALA A 18 -0.21 21.96 -7.06
CA ALA A 18 0.25 23.34 -7.14
C ALA A 18 1.78 23.42 -7.04
N ASP A 19 2.36 22.71 -6.08
CA ASP A 19 3.81 22.71 -5.84
C ASP A 19 4.58 22.08 -7.01
N TYR A 20 4.10 20.95 -7.53
CA TYR A 20 4.72 20.27 -8.65
C TYR A 20 4.72 21.14 -9.92
N PHE A 21 3.59 21.77 -10.24
CA PHE A 21 3.49 22.63 -11.42
C PHE A 21 4.33 23.91 -11.28
N ALA A 22 4.36 24.50 -10.08
CA ALA A 22 5.21 25.67 -9.80
C ALA A 22 6.69 25.32 -9.92
N ALA A 23 7.15 24.21 -9.33
CA ALA A 23 8.53 23.77 -9.39
C ALA A 23 9.03 23.48 -10.82
N ASN A 24 8.12 23.08 -11.71
CA ASN A 24 8.43 22.76 -13.11
C ASN A 24 8.08 23.91 -14.09
N ASN A 25 7.77 25.11 -13.60
CA ASN A 25 7.36 26.26 -14.41
C ASN A 25 6.20 25.95 -15.37
N MET A 26 5.26 25.12 -14.91
CA MET A 26 4.08 24.71 -15.68
C MET A 26 2.82 25.41 -15.14
N LYS A 27 1.78 25.46 -15.98
CA LYS A 27 0.47 26.01 -15.62
C LYS A 27 -0.62 24.97 -15.84
N TYR A 28 -1.65 24.99 -15.01
CA TYR A 28 -2.86 24.18 -15.15
C TYR A 28 -4.10 24.99 -14.76
N LYS A 29 -5.29 24.45 -15.06
CA LYS A 29 -6.57 25.05 -14.69
C LYS A 29 -7.26 24.10 -13.72
N PRO A 30 -7.32 24.40 -12.41
CA PRO A 30 -7.99 23.54 -11.44
C PRO A 30 -9.50 23.57 -11.64
N VAL A 31 -10.15 22.43 -11.54
CA VAL A 31 -11.61 22.25 -11.48
C VAL A 31 -11.90 21.52 -10.19
N MET A 32 -12.49 22.23 -9.22
CA MET A 32 -12.66 21.74 -7.85
C MET A 32 -14.03 21.09 -7.66
N PHE A 33 -14.05 20.02 -6.87
CA PHE A 33 -15.24 19.28 -6.46
C PHE A 33 -15.18 18.95 -4.97
N ASP A 34 -16.34 18.77 -4.34
CA ASP A 34 -16.41 18.55 -2.89
C ASP A 34 -16.28 17.07 -2.51
N THR A 35 -16.55 16.14 -3.44
CA THR A 35 -16.48 14.70 -3.17
C THR A 35 -15.66 13.95 -4.20
N THR A 36 -15.13 12.80 -3.80
CA THR A 36 -14.38 11.88 -4.68
C THR A 36 -15.26 11.44 -5.86
N GLU A 37 -16.52 11.09 -5.62
CA GLU A 37 -17.46 10.62 -6.65
C GLU A 37 -17.73 11.68 -7.71
N ALA A 38 -17.92 12.95 -7.28
CA ALA A 38 -18.13 14.07 -8.20
C ALA A 38 -16.88 14.33 -9.05
N THR A 39 -15.70 14.27 -8.43
CA THR A 39 -14.41 14.45 -9.11
C THR A 39 -14.19 13.36 -10.17
N GLN A 40 -14.38 12.11 -9.82
CA GLN A 40 -14.23 10.96 -10.72
C GLN A 40 -15.23 11.01 -11.87
N SER A 41 -16.50 11.29 -11.57
CA SER A 41 -17.56 11.41 -12.59
C SER A 41 -17.28 12.52 -13.58
N ALA A 42 -16.81 13.67 -13.11
CA ALA A 42 -16.42 14.80 -13.94
C ALA A 42 -15.25 14.46 -14.88
N PHE A 43 -14.22 13.76 -14.35
CA PHE A 43 -13.09 13.30 -15.16
C PHE A 43 -13.53 12.27 -16.22
N ILE A 44 -14.27 11.23 -15.84
CA ILE A 44 -14.72 10.18 -16.75
C ILE A 44 -15.64 10.72 -17.84
N SER A 45 -16.45 11.75 -17.54
CA SER A 45 -17.29 12.43 -18.53
C SER A 45 -16.56 13.44 -19.42
N GLY A 46 -15.24 13.61 -19.25
CA GLY A 46 -14.42 14.49 -20.07
C GLY A 46 -14.47 15.97 -19.69
N ARG A 47 -14.99 16.32 -18.50
CA ARG A 47 -15.01 17.72 -18.01
C ARG A 47 -13.60 18.23 -17.68
N CYS A 48 -12.69 17.32 -17.30
CA CYS A 48 -11.26 17.62 -17.09
C CYS A 48 -10.42 16.65 -17.91
N GLN A 49 -9.26 17.12 -18.34
CA GLN A 49 -8.29 16.34 -19.10
C GLN A 49 -7.41 15.46 -18.22
N VAL A 50 -7.25 15.84 -16.96
CA VAL A 50 -6.42 15.14 -15.96
C VAL A 50 -7.19 15.03 -14.65
N TYR A 51 -6.96 13.96 -13.93
CA TYR A 51 -7.39 13.74 -12.55
C TYR A 51 -6.18 13.32 -11.72
N THR A 52 -6.04 13.86 -10.51
CA THR A 52 -4.94 13.51 -9.59
C THR A 52 -5.49 13.14 -8.22
N THR A 53 -5.02 12.01 -7.73
CA THR A 53 -5.24 11.46 -6.39
C THR A 53 -4.22 10.32 -6.17
N ASP A 54 -4.36 9.52 -5.13
CA ASP A 54 -3.53 8.33 -4.89
C ASP A 54 -3.63 7.33 -6.05
N MET A 55 -2.53 6.63 -6.33
CA MET A 55 -2.44 5.66 -7.43
C MET A 55 -3.51 4.57 -7.33
N SER A 56 -3.83 4.10 -6.12
CA SER A 56 -4.89 3.11 -5.87
C SER A 56 -6.27 3.64 -6.23
N ASP A 57 -6.55 4.91 -5.92
CA ASP A 57 -7.81 5.58 -6.27
C ASP A 57 -7.92 5.83 -7.77
N LEU A 58 -6.82 6.23 -8.42
CA LEU A 58 -6.77 6.37 -9.89
C LEU A 58 -7.08 5.04 -10.57
N ALA A 59 -6.49 3.95 -10.10
CA ALA A 59 -6.75 2.62 -10.63
C ALA A 59 -8.21 2.19 -10.40
N GLY A 60 -8.75 2.46 -9.21
CA GLY A 60 -10.17 2.23 -8.89
C GLY A 60 -11.11 3.04 -9.78
N ALA A 61 -10.83 4.32 -9.99
CA ALA A 61 -11.60 5.19 -10.89
C ALA A 61 -11.58 4.66 -12.33
N ARG A 62 -10.41 4.27 -12.82
CA ARG A 62 -10.25 3.70 -14.16
C ARG A 62 -11.13 2.47 -14.39
N THR A 63 -11.27 1.59 -13.38
CA THR A 63 -12.14 0.39 -13.52
C THR A 63 -13.64 0.70 -13.62
N ARG A 64 -14.06 1.91 -13.24
CA ARG A 64 -15.47 2.37 -13.33
C ARG A 64 -15.81 2.98 -14.67
N ALA A 65 -14.81 3.31 -15.48
CA ALA A 65 -15.01 3.84 -16.81
C ALA A 65 -15.61 2.77 -17.73
N ARG A 66 -16.43 3.19 -18.70
CA ARG A 66 -17.04 2.30 -19.71
C ARG A 66 -15.98 1.53 -20.49
N ASN A 67 -14.90 2.20 -20.84
CA ASN A 67 -13.71 1.59 -21.45
C ASN A 67 -12.46 2.03 -20.65
N PRO A 68 -11.93 1.22 -19.74
CA PRO A 68 -10.75 1.55 -18.95
C PRO A 68 -9.48 1.82 -19.76
N ALA A 69 -9.40 1.31 -20.99
CA ALA A 69 -8.27 1.53 -21.89
C ALA A 69 -8.13 2.96 -22.43
N ASP A 70 -9.20 3.76 -22.31
CA ASP A 70 -9.16 5.18 -22.71
C ASP A 70 -8.43 6.06 -21.67
N PHE A 71 -8.04 5.49 -20.54
CA PHE A 71 -7.43 6.20 -19.41
C PHE A 71 -6.08 5.60 -19.02
N GLU A 72 -5.07 6.44 -18.89
CA GLU A 72 -3.73 6.06 -18.49
C GLU A 72 -3.39 6.65 -17.13
N ILE A 73 -2.70 5.86 -16.28
CA ILE A 73 -2.07 6.33 -15.05
C ILE A 73 -0.62 6.67 -15.41
N LEU A 74 -0.26 7.93 -15.32
CA LEU A 74 1.09 8.40 -15.65
C LEU A 74 2.12 7.84 -14.65
N PRO A 75 3.35 7.57 -15.10
CA PRO A 75 4.40 7.02 -14.23
C PRO A 75 4.97 8.06 -13.24
N GLU A 76 4.75 9.35 -13.51
CA GLU A 76 5.25 10.43 -12.66
C GLU A 76 4.53 10.46 -11.32
N THR A 77 5.29 10.33 -10.23
CA THR A 77 4.80 10.51 -8.87
C THR A 77 5.05 11.95 -8.44
N ILE A 78 3.98 12.72 -8.24
CA ILE A 78 4.06 14.16 -7.91
C ILE A 78 4.02 14.44 -6.42
N SER A 79 3.68 13.45 -5.59
CA SER A 79 3.64 13.56 -4.12
C SER A 79 4.04 12.27 -3.44
N LYS A 80 4.26 12.31 -2.13
CA LYS A 80 4.52 11.15 -1.28
C LYS A 80 3.39 11.05 -0.26
N GLU A 81 2.63 9.96 -0.34
CA GLU A 81 1.51 9.70 0.57
C GLU A 81 1.75 8.34 1.27
N PRO A 82 2.45 8.34 2.43
CA PRO A 82 2.75 7.10 3.16
C PRO A 82 1.51 6.61 3.92
N LEU A 83 0.58 6.03 3.20
CA LEU A 83 -0.66 5.47 3.75
C LEU A 83 -0.37 4.27 4.64
N GLY A 84 -1.15 4.12 5.71
CA GLY A 84 -1.04 3.00 6.64
C GLY A 84 -2.31 2.81 7.46
N PRO A 85 -2.41 1.68 8.19
CA PRO A 85 -3.51 1.45 9.12
C PRO A 85 -3.55 2.53 10.21
N SER A 86 -4.75 2.99 10.56
CA SER A 86 -4.96 3.94 11.64
C SER A 86 -5.59 3.25 12.84
N VAL A 87 -5.12 3.58 14.04
CA VAL A 87 -5.68 3.11 15.31
C VAL A 87 -6.09 4.30 16.17
N ARG A 88 -6.92 4.05 17.21
CA ARG A 88 -7.31 5.10 18.16
C ARG A 88 -6.06 5.62 18.88
N ARG A 89 -5.95 6.93 19.01
CA ARG A 89 -4.88 7.58 19.78
C ARG A 89 -4.99 7.20 21.27
N GLY A 90 -3.85 6.84 21.89
CA GLY A 90 -3.77 6.42 23.28
C GLY A 90 -4.02 4.93 23.52
N ASP A 91 -4.25 4.15 22.47
CA ASP A 91 -4.30 2.70 22.51
C ASP A 91 -2.95 2.14 22.02
N ASP A 92 -1.94 2.25 22.89
CA ASP A 92 -0.56 1.91 22.51
C ASP A 92 -0.36 0.40 22.35
N GLU A 93 -1.09 -0.42 23.11
CA GLU A 93 -1.03 -1.89 22.98
C GLU A 93 -1.54 -2.33 21.60
N TRP A 94 -2.73 -1.86 21.22
CA TRP A 94 -3.30 -2.15 19.90
C TRP A 94 -2.44 -1.60 18.77
N PHE A 95 -1.87 -0.40 18.94
CA PHE A 95 -0.94 0.17 17.97
C PHE A 95 0.28 -0.74 17.75
N GLN A 96 0.87 -1.28 18.83
CA GLN A 96 1.98 -2.22 18.72
C GLN A 96 1.58 -3.51 18.00
N ILE A 97 0.42 -4.07 18.31
CA ILE A 97 -0.09 -5.29 17.64
C ILE A 97 -0.25 -5.05 16.14
N VAL A 98 -0.92 -3.97 15.74
CA VAL A 98 -1.13 -3.64 14.32
C VAL A 98 0.19 -3.41 13.60
N ARG A 99 1.10 -2.64 14.21
CA ARG A 99 2.41 -2.34 13.63
C ARG A 99 3.25 -3.60 13.43
N TRP A 100 3.38 -4.43 14.46
CA TRP A 100 4.18 -5.65 14.38
C TRP A 100 3.55 -6.72 13.50
N SER A 101 2.22 -6.74 13.39
CA SER A 101 1.53 -7.60 12.41
C SER A 101 1.91 -7.24 10.98
N PHE A 102 1.96 -5.97 10.67
CA PHE A 102 2.43 -5.49 9.36
C PHE A 102 3.92 -5.84 9.14
N TYR A 103 4.78 -5.61 10.14
CA TYR A 103 6.21 -5.92 10.05
C TYR A 103 6.44 -7.43 9.85
N ALA A 104 5.68 -8.29 10.53
CA ALA A 104 5.77 -9.73 10.35
C ALA A 104 5.45 -10.17 8.91
N MET A 105 4.47 -9.53 8.26
CA MET A 105 4.14 -9.81 6.86
C MET A 105 5.25 -9.39 5.90
N VAL A 106 5.88 -8.23 6.12
CA VAL A 106 6.99 -7.75 5.29
C VAL A 106 8.24 -8.61 5.51
N GLU A 107 8.58 -8.94 6.76
CA GLU A 107 9.72 -9.81 7.10
C GLU A 107 9.52 -11.24 6.55
N ALA A 108 8.28 -11.75 6.54
CA ALA A 108 7.97 -13.02 5.91
C ALA A 108 8.23 -12.99 4.39
N GLU A 109 7.84 -11.92 3.71
CA GLU A 109 8.15 -11.77 2.28
C GLU A 109 9.65 -11.72 2.03
N GLU A 110 10.41 -10.98 2.85
CA GLU A 110 11.86 -10.85 2.74
C GLU A 110 12.57 -12.20 2.90
N ASN A 111 12.05 -13.06 3.78
CA ASN A 111 12.57 -14.42 4.00
C ASN A 111 11.96 -15.48 3.08
N GLY A 112 11.14 -15.11 2.09
CA GLY A 112 10.51 -16.04 1.15
C GLY A 112 9.46 -16.95 1.80
N ILE A 113 8.91 -16.56 2.96
CA ILE A 113 7.88 -17.32 3.68
C ILE A 113 6.51 -16.90 3.16
N THR A 114 5.72 -17.87 2.72
CA THR A 114 4.41 -17.68 2.13
C THR A 114 3.36 -18.48 2.88
N LYS A 115 2.08 -18.18 2.64
CA LYS A 115 0.96 -18.98 3.14
C LYS A 115 1.10 -20.46 2.77
N ALA A 116 1.65 -20.76 1.59
CA ALA A 116 1.78 -22.12 1.09
C ALA A 116 2.91 -22.92 1.76
N ASN A 117 4.02 -22.26 2.14
CA ASN A 117 5.21 -22.94 2.65
C ASN A 117 5.46 -22.77 4.15
N VAL A 118 4.71 -21.92 4.85
CA VAL A 118 4.96 -21.57 6.26
C VAL A 118 4.96 -22.81 7.18
N ASP A 119 4.13 -23.79 6.94
CA ASP A 119 4.08 -25.04 7.76
C ASP A 119 5.37 -25.85 7.63
N GLN A 120 5.85 -26.00 6.39
CA GLN A 120 7.10 -26.71 6.11
C GLN A 120 8.29 -25.97 6.74
N ILE A 121 8.34 -24.65 6.59
CA ILE A 121 9.39 -23.81 7.17
C ILE A 121 9.36 -23.89 8.70
N ARG A 122 8.18 -23.83 9.32
CA ARG A 122 7.99 -23.98 10.77
C ARG A 122 8.53 -25.32 11.28
N ALA A 123 8.33 -26.39 10.54
CA ALA A 123 8.76 -27.74 10.93
C ALA A 123 10.28 -27.97 10.75
N SER A 124 10.92 -27.29 9.79
CA SER A 124 12.28 -27.64 9.37
C SER A 124 13.34 -26.55 9.59
N SER A 125 12.97 -25.28 9.72
CA SER A 125 13.92 -24.17 9.81
C SER A 125 14.79 -24.25 11.05
N LYS A 126 16.09 -23.97 10.88
CA LYS A 126 17.09 -23.80 11.93
C LYS A 126 17.66 -22.38 12.00
N VAL A 127 17.17 -21.50 11.15
CA VAL A 127 17.60 -20.08 11.12
C VAL A 127 16.90 -19.34 12.26
N PRO A 128 17.63 -18.78 13.24
CA PRO A 128 17.02 -18.19 14.43
C PRO A 128 15.99 -17.09 14.16
N GLN A 129 16.24 -16.22 13.19
CA GLN A 129 15.30 -15.17 12.77
C GLN A 129 13.99 -15.77 12.23
N VAL A 130 14.09 -16.78 11.36
CA VAL A 130 12.93 -17.47 10.82
C VAL A 130 12.18 -18.23 11.91
N MET A 131 12.89 -18.87 12.84
CA MET A 131 12.29 -19.58 13.97
C MET A 131 11.45 -18.65 14.85
N ARG A 132 11.90 -17.42 15.12
CA ARG A 132 11.10 -16.42 15.84
C ARG A 132 9.85 -16.05 15.05
N LEU A 133 9.99 -15.79 13.76
CA LEU A 133 8.89 -15.39 12.89
C LEU A 133 7.82 -16.50 12.74
N VAL A 134 8.21 -17.77 12.76
CA VAL A 134 7.23 -18.89 12.69
C VAL A 134 6.85 -19.47 14.05
N GLY A 135 7.22 -18.83 15.15
CA GLY A 135 6.82 -19.19 16.51
C GLY A 135 7.47 -20.44 17.09
N THR A 136 8.65 -20.86 16.58
CA THR A 136 9.44 -21.99 17.14
C THR A 136 10.69 -21.55 17.87
N GLY A 137 11.08 -20.26 17.75
CA GLY A 137 12.20 -19.64 18.47
C GLY A 137 11.78 -19.04 19.81
N ASP A 138 12.38 -17.88 20.17
CA ASP A 138 12.01 -17.13 21.37
C ASP A 138 10.55 -16.64 21.30
N ASP A 139 9.93 -16.48 22.48
CA ASP A 139 8.55 -16.02 22.57
C ASP A 139 8.47 -14.48 22.45
N THR A 140 8.35 -14.01 21.23
CA THR A 140 8.17 -12.59 20.91
C THR A 140 6.73 -12.12 21.08
N GLY A 141 5.76 -13.03 21.11
CA GLY A 141 4.34 -12.71 21.33
C GLY A 141 4.08 -12.16 22.72
N LYS A 142 4.82 -12.64 23.73
CA LYS A 142 4.69 -12.18 25.11
C LYS A 142 4.84 -10.67 25.26
N LEU A 143 5.70 -10.03 24.44
CA LEU A 143 5.91 -8.57 24.45
C LEU A 143 4.70 -7.79 23.92
N LEU A 144 3.82 -8.46 23.18
CA LEU A 144 2.61 -7.90 22.60
C LEU A 144 1.33 -8.37 23.32
N GLY A 145 1.46 -9.17 24.41
CA GLY A 145 0.31 -9.81 25.05
C GLY A 145 -0.36 -10.89 24.18
N LEU A 146 0.38 -11.46 23.23
CA LEU A 146 -0.10 -12.46 22.27
C LEU A 146 0.57 -13.82 22.50
N ASP A 147 -0.02 -14.87 21.91
CA ASP A 147 0.59 -16.20 21.89
C ASP A 147 1.89 -16.20 21.08
N LYS A 148 2.80 -17.12 21.41
CA LYS A 148 4.10 -17.29 20.77
C LYS A 148 4.05 -17.42 19.25
N ASP A 149 2.98 -18.00 18.70
CA ASP A 149 2.80 -18.26 17.28
C ASP A 149 1.99 -17.19 16.53
N TRP A 150 1.86 -15.99 17.11
CA TRP A 150 1.06 -14.90 16.55
C TRP A 150 1.43 -14.56 15.09
N SER A 151 2.71 -14.43 14.78
CA SER A 151 3.20 -14.09 13.44
C SER A 151 3.02 -15.25 12.45
N TYR A 152 3.24 -16.50 12.90
CA TYR A 152 2.92 -17.69 12.10
C TYR A 152 1.43 -17.71 11.71
N ARG A 153 0.51 -17.42 12.66
CA ARG A 153 -0.93 -17.38 12.39
C ARG A 153 -1.29 -16.35 11.32
N ILE A 154 -0.67 -15.17 11.36
CA ILE A 154 -0.87 -14.13 10.35
C ILE A 154 -0.47 -14.68 8.97
N ILE A 155 0.75 -15.18 8.84
CA ILE A 155 1.27 -15.70 7.57
C ILE A 155 0.42 -16.88 7.08
N LYS A 156 0.01 -17.79 7.98
CA LYS A 156 -0.83 -18.93 7.64
C LYS A 156 -2.20 -18.54 7.12
N GLN A 157 -2.81 -17.50 7.67
CA GLN A 157 -4.17 -17.08 7.33
C GLN A 157 -4.22 -16.12 6.14
N VAL A 158 -3.35 -15.11 6.10
CA VAL A 158 -3.38 -14.05 5.08
C VAL A 158 -2.18 -14.05 4.14
N GLY A 159 -1.10 -14.77 4.47
CA GLY A 159 0.13 -14.76 3.69
C GLY A 159 1.08 -13.63 4.09
N ASN A 160 2.15 -13.46 3.31
CA ASN A 160 3.09 -12.36 3.47
C ASN A 160 2.57 -11.08 2.77
N TYR A 161 3.31 -9.96 2.90
CA TYR A 161 2.88 -8.69 2.31
C TYR A 161 2.79 -8.74 0.78
N GLY A 162 3.71 -9.44 0.09
CA GLY A 162 3.68 -9.61 -1.35
C GLY A 162 2.48 -10.40 -1.84
N GLU A 163 2.05 -11.43 -1.09
CA GLU A 163 0.84 -12.19 -1.38
C GLU A 163 -0.41 -11.32 -1.19
N SER A 164 -0.47 -10.54 -0.10
CA SER A 164 -1.55 -9.58 0.14
C SER A 164 -1.64 -8.52 -0.95
N TRP A 165 -0.50 -7.95 -1.36
CA TRP A 165 -0.47 -7.01 -2.49
C TRP A 165 -1.00 -7.66 -3.77
N THR A 166 -0.50 -8.84 -4.12
CA THR A 166 -0.88 -9.55 -5.34
C THR A 166 -2.37 -9.85 -5.38
N ALA A 167 -2.95 -10.25 -4.24
CA ALA A 167 -4.38 -10.56 -4.15
C ALA A 167 -5.29 -9.32 -4.29
N ASN A 168 -4.83 -8.14 -3.85
CA ASN A 168 -5.66 -6.93 -3.83
C ASN A 168 -5.38 -5.95 -4.97
N PHE A 169 -4.13 -5.84 -5.42
CA PHE A 169 -3.69 -4.86 -6.41
C PHE A 169 -2.98 -5.47 -7.63
N GLY A 170 -2.58 -6.72 -7.54
CA GLY A 170 -1.71 -7.38 -8.51
C GLY A 170 -2.35 -7.66 -9.87
N PRO A 171 -1.58 -8.32 -10.76
CA PRO A 171 -1.94 -8.52 -12.17
C PRO A 171 -3.24 -9.33 -12.40
N SER A 172 -3.64 -10.15 -11.43
CA SER A 172 -4.89 -10.92 -11.49
C SER A 172 -6.13 -10.11 -11.10
N THR A 173 -5.95 -8.88 -10.61
CA THR A 173 -7.04 -8.00 -10.21
C THR A 173 -7.38 -7.01 -11.34
N LYS A 174 -8.58 -6.41 -11.28
CA LYS A 174 -8.98 -5.35 -12.20
C LYS A 174 -8.11 -4.10 -12.08
N LEU A 175 -7.42 -3.91 -10.94
CA LEU A 175 -6.56 -2.75 -10.70
C LEU A 175 -5.23 -2.88 -11.44
N ASN A 176 -4.66 -4.09 -11.49
CA ASN A 176 -3.42 -4.41 -12.20
C ASN A 176 -2.29 -3.39 -11.95
N LEU A 177 -2.01 -3.14 -10.66
CA LEU A 177 -0.98 -2.19 -10.26
C LEU A 177 0.38 -2.87 -10.06
N PRO A 178 1.46 -2.30 -10.58
CA PRO A 178 2.81 -2.74 -10.25
C PRO A 178 3.13 -2.37 -8.78
N ARG A 179 3.99 -3.16 -8.15
CA ARG A 179 4.45 -2.89 -6.77
C ARG A 179 5.18 -1.54 -6.66
N GLY A 180 5.99 -1.18 -7.64
CA GLY A 180 6.77 0.06 -7.62
C GLY A 180 7.54 0.23 -6.30
N LEU A 181 7.39 1.39 -5.66
CA LEU A 181 7.99 1.68 -4.35
C LEU A 181 7.47 0.79 -3.21
N ASN A 182 6.33 0.13 -3.36
CA ASN A 182 5.82 -0.84 -2.38
C ASN A 182 6.55 -2.20 -2.42
N ASN A 183 7.57 -2.35 -3.24
CA ASN A 183 8.46 -3.51 -3.20
C ASN A 183 9.36 -3.49 -1.97
N LEU A 184 9.93 -4.67 -1.64
CA LEU A 184 10.99 -4.78 -0.65
C LEU A 184 12.18 -3.88 -1.03
N TRP A 185 12.89 -3.38 -0.03
CA TRP A 185 14.13 -2.61 -0.21
C TRP A 185 15.18 -3.37 -1.03
N THR A 186 15.24 -4.70 -0.90
CA THR A 186 16.10 -5.58 -1.69
C THR A 186 15.71 -5.68 -3.17
N LYS A 187 14.51 -5.19 -3.53
CA LYS A 187 13.97 -5.18 -4.89
C LYS A 187 13.70 -3.76 -5.41
N GLY A 188 14.39 -2.77 -4.83
CA GLY A 188 14.31 -1.37 -5.26
C GLY A 188 13.08 -0.61 -4.74
N GLY A 189 12.36 -1.15 -3.77
CA GLY A 189 11.24 -0.47 -3.10
C GLY A 189 11.66 0.16 -1.77
N VAL A 190 10.68 0.58 -0.97
CA VAL A 190 10.88 1.21 0.34
C VAL A 190 10.37 0.36 1.51
N MET A 191 9.90 -0.87 1.26
CA MET A 191 9.46 -1.76 2.32
C MET A 191 10.67 -2.30 3.07
N TYR A 192 10.96 -1.65 4.20
CA TYR A 192 12.05 -1.95 5.11
C TYR A 192 11.51 -1.92 6.54
N VAL A 193 11.60 -3.03 7.24
CA VAL A 193 11.04 -3.18 8.59
C VAL A 193 12.10 -3.69 9.57
N PRO A 194 12.01 -3.35 10.87
CA PRO A 194 12.88 -3.92 11.86
C PRO A 194 12.62 -5.42 12.02
N PRO A 195 13.67 -6.23 12.22
CA PRO A 195 13.50 -7.67 12.43
C PRO A 195 12.83 -7.97 13.77
N ILE A 196 12.05 -9.04 13.82
CA ILE A 196 11.45 -9.58 15.05
C ILE A 196 12.56 -10.20 15.92
N ARG A 197 12.79 -9.58 17.09
CA ARG A 197 13.86 -9.97 18.04
C ARG A 197 13.31 -10.07 19.45
#